data_0484363a77390976281275922546e50d
#
_entry.id   0484363a77390976281275922546e50d
#
_cell.length_a   1.000
_cell.length_b   1.000
_cell.length_c   1.000
_cell.angle_alpha   90.00
_cell.angle_beta   90.00
_cell.angle_gamma   90.00
#
_symmetry.space_group_name_H-M   'P 1'
#
loop_
_entity.id
_entity.type
_entity.pdbx_description
1 polymer ?
#
loop_
_entity_poly.entity_id
_entity_poly.type
_entity_poly.pdbx_seq_one_letter_code
_entity_poly.pdbx_strand_id
1 'polypeptide(L)'
;MNKGLSPSRQMWNRVMTALVWASAVLVMVLVAGIIGMVLVRGIPHISWKFLSTTASVLKKTDGILPAILNTLYVIALTLLIVLPLGVGAAVYLTEYASNRRLIEVIEFTNETLAGIPSIIYGLVGMLVFSQALGFQTCLLSGSLTLVVMNLPTIIRTTQESLKTVPQGYREGAMGLGAGKWHIIRTIVLPCSIDGIVTGCILAVGRIVGESAALLFTAGAAEVIAKSVAKAYTSNGATLSVLLYLRAFEDGDFDSAWGIGAVLLVLVLAINLAARLAKTKLKQKQ
;
A
#
# COMPACT_ATOMS: atom_id res chain seq x y z
N MET A 1 32.89 -2.22 -22.04
CA MET A 1 33.49 -1.05 -22.78
C MET A 1 34.36 -0.24 -21.82
N ASN A 2 35.62 -0.66 -21.57
CA ASN A 2 36.54 0.05 -20.65
C ASN A 2 37.92 0.31 -21.33
N LYS A 3 37.93 0.52 -22.62
CA LYS A 3 39.20 0.83 -23.38
C LYS A 3 39.37 2.34 -23.39
N GLY A 4 40.13 2.90 -22.43
CA GLY A 4 40.53 4.32 -22.42
C GLY A 4 40.71 4.96 -21.04
N LEU A 5 40.46 4.24 -19.94
CA LEU A 5 40.68 4.78 -18.60
C LEU A 5 42.08 4.42 -18.07
N SER A 6 42.71 5.36 -17.33
CA SER A 6 44.00 5.08 -16.66
C SER A 6 43.82 3.88 -15.66
N PRO A 7 44.91 3.10 -15.38
CA PRO A 7 44.87 1.94 -14.50
C PRO A 7 44.28 2.27 -13.11
N SER A 8 44.58 3.43 -12.57
CA SER A 8 44.04 3.91 -11.29
C SER A 8 42.53 4.12 -11.34
N ARG A 9 41.98 4.69 -12.42
CA ARG A 9 40.52 4.85 -12.60
C ARG A 9 39.82 3.52 -12.82
N GLN A 10 40.47 2.56 -13.48
CA GLN A 10 39.91 1.20 -13.65
C GLN A 10 39.82 0.47 -12.30
N MET A 11 40.87 0.59 -11.46
CA MET A 11 40.88 0.02 -10.12
C MET A 11 39.80 0.66 -9.23
N TRP A 12 39.68 1.98 -9.24
CA TRP A 12 38.63 2.71 -8.53
C TRP A 12 37.23 2.25 -8.96
N ASN A 13 36.98 2.13 -10.26
CA ASN A 13 35.71 1.68 -10.80
C ASN A 13 35.38 0.24 -10.37
N ARG A 14 36.38 -0.65 -10.35
CA ARG A 14 36.19 -2.03 -9.85
C ARG A 14 35.84 -2.05 -8.37
N VAL A 15 36.52 -1.25 -7.54
CA VAL A 15 36.24 -1.14 -6.11
C VAL A 15 34.82 -0.61 -5.88
N MET A 16 34.44 0.47 -6.56
CA MET A 16 33.08 1.03 -6.46
C MET A 16 32.01 0.02 -6.92
N THR A 17 32.25 -0.67 -8.04
CA THR A 17 31.32 -1.73 -8.51
C THR A 17 31.23 -2.87 -7.51
N ALA A 18 32.34 -3.32 -6.93
CA ALA A 18 32.33 -4.36 -5.89
C ALA A 18 31.56 -3.92 -4.64
N LEU A 19 31.72 -2.67 -4.19
CA LEU A 19 30.96 -2.12 -3.06
C LEU A 19 29.46 -2.07 -3.33
N VAL A 20 29.04 -1.65 -4.54
CA VAL A 20 27.63 -1.65 -4.95
C VAL A 20 27.06 -3.07 -4.96
N TRP A 21 27.80 -4.04 -5.52
CA TRP A 21 27.36 -5.44 -5.48
C TRP A 21 27.32 -6.01 -4.07
N ALA A 22 28.31 -5.72 -3.23
CA ALA A 22 28.33 -6.17 -1.85
C ALA A 22 27.15 -5.59 -1.05
N SER A 23 26.83 -4.32 -1.21
CA SER A 23 25.65 -3.72 -0.55
C SER A 23 24.33 -4.31 -1.06
N ALA A 24 24.20 -4.56 -2.37
CA ALA A 24 23.03 -5.21 -2.93
C ALA A 24 22.84 -6.64 -2.39
N VAL A 25 23.92 -7.43 -2.35
CA VAL A 25 23.89 -8.80 -1.79
C VAL A 25 23.55 -8.76 -0.30
N LEU A 26 24.15 -7.84 0.47
CA LEU A 26 23.87 -7.69 1.90
C LEU A 26 22.37 -7.43 2.14
N VAL A 27 21.78 -6.49 1.42
CA VAL A 27 20.34 -6.18 1.54
C VAL A 27 19.49 -7.39 1.16
N MET A 28 19.82 -8.10 0.07
CA MET A 28 19.09 -9.31 -0.32
C MET A 28 19.16 -10.40 0.76
N VAL A 29 20.33 -10.62 1.34
CA VAL A 29 20.52 -11.63 2.41
C VAL A 29 19.74 -11.24 3.68
N LEU A 30 19.77 -9.97 4.07
CA LEU A 30 19.01 -9.50 5.23
C LEU A 30 17.50 -9.66 5.01
N VAL A 31 16.97 -9.23 3.87
CA VAL A 31 15.54 -9.37 3.55
C VAL A 31 15.13 -10.84 3.48
N ALA A 32 15.91 -11.67 2.77
CA ALA A 32 15.64 -13.11 2.68
C ALA A 32 15.73 -13.79 4.06
N GLY A 33 16.69 -13.37 4.91
CA GLY A 33 16.84 -13.86 6.27
C GLY A 33 15.64 -13.53 7.18
N ILE A 34 15.14 -12.28 7.10
CA ILE A 34 13.94 -11.87 7.86
C ILE A 34 12.72 -12.64 7.38
N ILE A 35 12.49 -12.72 6.06
CA ILE A 35 11.37 -13.48 5.49
C ILE A 35 11.48 -14.96 5.89
N GLY A 36 12.67 -15.56 5.77
CA GLY A 36 12.94 -16.94 6.15
C GLY A 36 12.66 -17.19 7.63
N MET A 37 13.10 -16.28 8.51
CA MET A 37 12.86 -16.37 9.95
C MET A 37 11.36 -16.32 10.28
N VAL A 38 10.62 -15.38 9.67
CA VAL A 38 9.16 -15.25 9.88
C VAL A 38 8.45 -16.53 9.42
N LEU A 39 8.82 -17.09 8.27
CA LEU A 39 8.19 -18.31 7.77
C LEU A 39 8.55 -19.53 8.62
N VAL A 40 9.83 -19.72 8.95
CA VAL A 40 10.29 -20.89 9.73
C VAL A 40 9.69 -20.90 11.13
N ARG A 41 9.58 -19.74 11.78
CA ARG A 41 8.97 -19.64 13.11
C ARG A 41 7.44 -19.58 13.06
N GLY A 42 6.85 -18.97 12.03
CA GLY A 42 5.40 -18.77 11.95
C GLY A 42 4.62 -19.97 11.43
N ILE A 43 5.12 -20.70 10.43
CA ILE A 43 4.40 -21.83 9.80
C ILE A 43 3.97 -22.91 10.82
N PRO A 44 4.80 -23.31 11.82
CA PRO A 44 4.40 -24.31 12.82
C PRO A 44 3.16 -23.92 13.64
N HIS A 45 2.88 -22.63 13.80
CA HIS A 45 1.75 -22.12 14.58
C HIS A 45 0.48 -21.93 13.72
N ILE A 46 0.59 -22.09 12.38
CA ILE A 46 -0.57 -21.98 11.48
C ILE A 46 -1.28 -23.31 11.41
N SER A 47 -2.52 -23.34 11.95
CA SER A 47 -3.45 -24.46 11.80
C SER A 47 -4.73 -24.00 11.10
N TRP A 48 -5.50 -24.93 10.55
CA TRP A 48 -6.81 -24.58 9.97
C TRP A 48 -7.73 -23.91 11.01
N LYS A 49 -7.65 -24.37 12.27
CA LYS A 49 -8.39 -23.79 13.39
C LYS A 49 -7.95 -22.34 13.64
N PHE A 50 -6.65 -22.06 13.62
CA PHE A 50 -6.09 -20.70 13.76
C PHE A 50 -6.62 -19.74 12.68
N LEU A 51 -6.70 -20.18 11.43
CA LEU A 51 -7.15 -19.35 10.31
C LEU A 51 -8.68 -19.17 10.27
N SER A 52 -9.47 -20.18 10.72
CA SER A 52 -10.92 -20.22 10.46
C SER A 52 -11.78 -19.89 11.67
N THR A 53 -11.19 -19.68 12.85
CA THR A 53 -11.95 -19.40 14.08
C THR A 53 -11.75 -17.95 14.56
N THR A 54 -12.56 -17.57 15.55
CA THR A 54 -12.39 -16.33 16.31
C THR A 54 -11.65 -16.64 17.62
N ALA A 55 -10.89 -15.68 18.13
CA ALA A 55 -10.32 -15.77 19.46
C ALA A 55 -11.44 -15.89 20.50
N SER A 56 -11.32 -16.84 21.42
CA SER A 56 -12.29 -17.07 22.48
C SER A 56 -11.62 -17.68 23.70
N VAL A 57 -11.64 -16.96 24.80
CA VAL A 57 -11.14 -17.45 26.10
C VAL A 57 -11.92 -18.69 26.56
N LEU A 58 -13.25 -18.70 26.36
CA LEU A 58 -14.10 -19.81 26.75
C LEU A 58 -13.82 -21.11 25.98
N LYS A 59 -13.51 -20.98 24.68
CA LYS A 59 -13.23 -22.12 23.78
C LYS A 59 -11.74 -22.43 23.67
N LYS A 60 -10.87 -21.66 24.35
CA LYS A 60 -9.42 -21.75 24.20
C LYS A 60 -8.97 -21.78 22.73
N THR A 61 -9.48 -20.83 21.96
CA THR A 61 -9.14 -20.68 20.54
C THR A 61 -8.48 -19.34 20.29
N ASP A 62 -7.36 -19.34 19.59
CA ASP A 62 -6.58 -18.16 19.22
C ASP A 62 -6.73 -17.85 17.72
N GLY A 63 -8.00 -17.92 17.24
CA GLY A 63 -8.28 -17.75 15.81
C GLY A 63 -8.18 -16.29 15.35
N ILE A 64 -7.69 -16.10 14.12
CA ILE A 64 -7.41 -14.79 13.52
C ILE A 64 -8.36 -14.42 12.36
N LEU A 65 -9.41 -15.20 12.14
CA LEU A 65 -10.36 -14.98 11.03
C LEU A 65 -10.93 -13.54 10.99
N PRO A 66 -11.34 -12.93 12.13
CA PRO A 66 -11.83 -11.55 12.13
C PRO A 66 -10.80 -10.58 11.60
N ALA A 67 -9.54 -10.70 12.02
CA ALA A 67 -8.46 -9.83 11.59
C ALA A 67 -8.13 -9.97 10.11
N ILE A 68 -8.21 -11.18 9.54
CA ILE A 68 -8.07 -11.42 8.10
C ILE A 68 -9.18 -10.68 7.34
N LEU A 69 -10.44 -10.86 7.73
CA LEU A 69 -11.57 -10.19 7.08
C LEU A 69 -11.50 -8.68 7.21
N ASN A 70 -11.20 -8.16 8.39
CA ASN A 70 -11.05 -6.72 8.62
C ASN A 70 -9.92 -6.12 7.76
N THR A 71 -8.80 -6.83 7.61
CA THR A 71 -7.71 -6.40 6.73
C THR A 71 -8.18 -6.29 5.28
N LEU A 72 -8.91 -7.29 4.79
CA LEU A 72 -9.46 -7.26 3.43
C LEU A 72 -10.49 -6.13 3.23
N TYR A 73 -11.36 -5.90 4.23
CA TYR A 73 -12.32 -4.80 4.19
C TYR A 73 -11.63 -3.43 4.15
N VAL A 74 -10.61 -3.22 4.98
CA VAL A 74 -9.84 -1.97 5.01
C VAL A 74 -9.13 -1.75 3.68
N ILE A 75 -8.49 -2.79 3.11
CA ILE A 75 -7.83 -2.70 1.80
C ILE A 75 -8.85 -2.32 0.72
N ALA A 76 -9.98 -3.04 0.66
CA ALA A 76 -10.99 -2.84 -0.38
C ALA A 76 -11.56 -1.41 -0.34
N LEU A 77 -11.97 -0.93 0.83
CA LEU A 77 -12.55 0.41 0.96
C LEU A 77 -11.52 1.50 0.72
N THR A 78 -10.31 1.36 1.25
CA THR A 78 -9.24 2.35 1.04
C THR A 78 -8.91 2.48 -0.45
N LEU A 79 -8.72 1.35 -1.16
CA LEU A 79 -8.43 1.36 -2.59
C LEU A 79 -9.60 1.90 -3.42
N LEU A 80 -10.84 1.53 -3.07
CA LEU A 80 -12.03 2.01 -3.76
C LEU A 80 -12.14 3.54 -3.76
N ILE A 81 -11.66 4.19 -2.70
CA ILE A 81 -11.71 5.64 -2.55
C ILE A 81 -10.43 6.30 -3.07
N VAL A 82 -9.25 5.79 -2.68
CA VAL A 82 -7.96 6.46 -2.97
C VAL A 82 -7.60 6.39 -4.46
N LEU A 83 -7.96 5.31 -5.16
CA LEU A 83 -7.63 5.17 -6.57
C LEU A 83 -8.33 6.20 -7.46
N PRO A 84 -9.68 6.33 -7.44
CA PRO A 84 -10.33 7.33 -8.28
C PRO A 84 -9.92 8.75 -7.90
N LEU A 85 -9.75 9.07 -6.62
CA LEU A 85 -9.32 10.38 -6.17
C LEU A 85 -7.88 10.68 -6.57
N GLY A 86 -6.95 9.76 -6.32
CA GLY A 86 -5.53 9.95 -6.60
C GLY A 86 -5.21 9.97 -8.09
N VAL A 87 -5.81 9.04 -8.87
CA VAL A 87 -5.66 9.03 -10.33
C VAL A 87 -6.31 10.28 -10.94
N GLY A 88 -7.50 10.66 -10.48
CA GLY A 88 -8.18 11.88 -10.95
C GLY A 88 -7.36 13.14 -10.66
N ALA A 89 -6.81 13.27 -9.45
CA ALA A 89 -5.93 14.37 -9.08
C ALA A 89 -4.65 14.40 -9.93
N ALA A 90 -4.01 13.25 -10.15
CA ALA A 90 -2.81 13.15 -10.99
C ALA A 90 -3.10 13.55 -12.44
N VAL A 91 -4.20 13.08 -13.01
CA VAL A 91 -4.64 13.49 -14.36
C VAL A 91 -4.89 14.99 -14.43
N TYR A 92 -5.59 15.56 -13.44
CA TYR A 92 -5.82 17.00 -13.39
C TYR A 92 -4.50 17.77 -13.36
N LEU A 93 -3.57 17.41 -12.47
CA LEU A 93 -2.30 18.10 -12.29
C LEU A 93 -1.37 17.97 -13.51
N THR A 94 -1.43 16.83 -14.23
CA THR A 94 -0.52 16.57 -15.37
C THR A 94 -1.09 17.10 -16.67
N GLU A 95 -2.41 16.99 -16.89
CA GLU A 95 -3.02 17.24 -18.19
C GLU A 95 -3.82 18.56 -18.24
N TYR A 96 -4.43 19.00 -17.14
CA TYR A 96 -5.32 20.14 -17.13
C TYR A 96 -4.77 21.39 -16.45
N ALA A 97 -4.00 21.24 -15.38
CA ALA A 97 -3.54 22.36 -14.60
C ALA A 97 -2.55 23.22 -15.39
N SER A 98 -2.89 24.50 -15.57
CA SER A 98 -2.05 25.49 -16.26
C SER A 98 -1.37 26.46 -15.27
N ASN A 99 -1.89 26.58 -14.05
CA ASN A 99 -1.33 27.47 -13.05
C ASN A 99 -0.16 26.81 -12.32
N ARG A 100 1.04 27.21 -12.69
CA ARG A 100 2.29 26.65 -12.13
C ARG A 100 2.38 26.79 -10.60
N ARG A 101 1.92 27.90 -10.03
CA ARG A 101 1.93 28.12 -8.57
C ARG A 101 1.01 27.13 -7.86
N LEU A 102 -0.18 26.85 -8.41
CA LEU A 102 -1.10 25.86 -7.86
C LEU A 102 -0.48 24.45 -7.87
N ILE A 103 0.16 24.09 -8.98
CA ILE A 103 0.85 22.78 -9.08
C ILE A 103 1.95 22.67 -8.03
N GLU A 104 2.81 23.66 -7.92
CA GLU A 104 3.92 23.71 -6.95
C GLU A 104 3.40 23.59 -5.49
N VAL A 105 2.31 24.27 -5.13
CA VAL A 105 1.70 24.18 -3.79
C VAL A 105 1.15 22.78 -3.52
N ILE A 106 0.47 22.17 -4.49
CA ILE A 106 -0.10 20.82 -4.33
C ILE A 106 1.02 19.78 -4.24
N GLU A 107 2.05 19.88 -5.08
CA GLU A 107 3.21 18.97 -5.06
C GLU A 107 3.96 19.10 -3.73
N PHE A 108 4.22 20.31 -3.24
CA PHE A 108 4.81 20.56 -1.92
C PHE A 108 3.97 19.97 -0.79
N THR A 109 2.64 20.15 -0.84
CA THR A 109 1.71 19.58 0.15
C THR A 109 1.75 18.05 0.12
N ASN A 110 1.76 17.44 -1.06
CA ASN A 110 1.88 15.99 -1.22
C ASN A 110 3.20 15.44 -0.65
N GLU A 111 4.32 16.12 -0.90
CA GLU A 111 5.62 15.73 -0.35
C GLU A 111 5.65 15.85 1.17
N THR A 112 5.08 16.93 1.70
CA THR A 112 4.96 17.14 3.15
C THR A 112 4.12 16.05 3.79
N LEU A 113 2.94 15.75 3.24
CA LEU A 113 2.07 14.66 3.70
C LEU A 113 2.79 13.30 3.66
N ALA A 114 3.53 12.99 2.60
CA ALA A 114 4.26 11.73 2.50
C ALA A 114 5.33 11.55 3.59
N GLY A 115 5.84 12.63 4.17
CA GLY A 115 6.85 12.63 5.24
C GLY A 115 6.28 12.53 6.66
N ILE A 116 4.98 12.65 6.87
CA ILE A 116 4.37 12.60 8.20
C ILE A 116 4.40 11.15 8.75
N PRO A 117 4.85 10.93 10.00
CA PRO A 117 4.77 9.61 10.65
C PRO A 117 3.35 9.09 10.75
N SER A 118 3.15 7.77 10.53
CA SER A 118 1.81 7.17 10.49
C SER A 118 1.01 7.30 11.79
N ILE A 119 1.70 7.34 12.93
CA ILE A 119 1.05 7.56 14.22
C ILE A 119 0.33 8.91 14.29
N ILE A 120 0.91 9.95 13.66
CA ILE A 120 0.26 11.29 13.60
C ILE A 120 -0.99 11.20 12.73
N TYR A 121 -0.95 10.48 11.61
CA TYR A 121 -2.14 10.21 10.82
C TYR A 121 -3.23 9.50 11.63
N GLY A 122 -2.82 8.54 12.49
CA GLY A 122 -3.74 7.85 13.40
C GLY A 122 -4.41 8.80 14.39
N LEU A 123 -3.62 9.64 15.03
CA LEU A 123 -4.15 10.62 16.01
C LEU A 123 -5.06 11.66 15.34
N VAL A 124 -4.65 12.25 14.22
CA VAL A 124 -5.46 13.20 13.46
C VAL A 124 -6.71 12.52 12.91
N GLY A 125 -6.58 11.32 12.37
CA GLY A 125 -7.71 10.53 11.87
C GLY A 125 -8.72 10.20 12.97
N MET A 126 -8.26 9.86 14.17
CA MET A 126 -9.10 9.67 15.34
C MET A 126 -9.86 10.97 15.71
N LEU A 127 -9.16 12.09 15.76
CA LEU A 127 -9.79 13.38 16.08
C LEU A 127 -10.81 13.79 15.02
N VAL A 128 -10.50 13.65 13.74
CA VAL A 128 -11.35 14.08 12.63
C VAL A 128 -12.48 13.09 12.37
N PHE A 129 -12.14 11.83 12.06
CA PHE A 129 -13.15 10.86 11.61
C PHE A 129 -13.91 10.24 12.78
N SER A 130 -13.21 9.85 13.85
CA SER A 130 -13.87 9.17 14.96
C SER A 130 -14.61 10.12 15.89
N GLN A 131 -14.03 11.29 16.21
CA GLN A 131 -14.62 12.24 17.16
C GLN A 131 -15.42 13.34 16.46
N ALA A 132 -14.80 14.18 15.62
CA ALA A 132 -15.47 15.34 15.02
C ALA A 132 -16.60 14.95 14.07
N LEU A 133 -16.42 13.92 13.22
CA LEU A 133 -17.46 13.40 12.33
C LEU A 133 -18.37 12.36 12.99
N GLY A 134 -18.06 11.92 14.23
CA GLY A 134 -18.91 11.02 15.00
C GLY A 134 -18.95 9.56 14.54
N PHE A 135 -18.04 9.13 13.66
CA PHE A 135 -18.02 7.75 13.19
C PHE A 135 -17.57 6.74 14.27
N GLN A 136 -17.02 7.25 15.37
CA GLN A 136 -16.39 6.43 16.42
C GLN A 136 -15.17 5.65 15.90
N THR A 137 -14.57 4.84 16.77
CA THR A 137 -13.48 3.94 16.38
C THR A 137 -14.05 2.75 15.61
N CYS A 138 -13.84 2.71 14.30
CA CYS A 138 -14.39 1.69 13.40
C CYS A 138 -13.55 1.55 12.12
N LEU A 139 -13.77 0.47 11.37
CA LEU A 139 -13.03 0.21 10.12
C LEU A 139 -13.19 1.32 9.09
N LEU A 140 -14.34 2.02 9.06
CA LEU A 140 -14.56 3.19 8.19
C LEU A 140 -13.60 4.33 8.53
N SER A 141 -13.50 4.72 9.80
CA SER A 141 -12.57 5.76 10.27
C SER A 141 -11.12 5.38 9.93
N GLY A 142 -10.74 4.11 10.14
CA GLY A 142 -9.44 3.59 9.76
C GLY A 142 -9.18 3.67 8.26
N SER A 143 -10.13 3.22 7.44
CA SER A 143 -10.01 3.26 5.99
C SER A 143 -9.88 4.69 5.45
N LEU A 144 -10.66 5.64 5.95
CA LEU A 144 -10.58 7.04 5.56
C LEU A 144 -9.23 7.68 5.95
N THR A 145 -8.71 7.33 7.12
CA THR A 145 -7.35 7.75 7.54
C THR A 145 -6.30 7.22 6.58
N LEU A 146 -6.40 5.95 6.18
CA LEU A 146 -5.49 5.35 5.21
C LEU A 146 -5.66 5.92 3.80
N VAL A 147 -6.86 6.38 3.42
CA VAL A 147 -7.05 7.12 2.15
C VAL A 147 -6.19 8.36 2.15
N VAL A 148 -6.28 9.20 3.19
CA VAL A 148 -5.47 10.44 3.28
C VAL A 148 -3.98 10.11 3.25
N MET A 149 -3.55 9.10 3.99
CA MET A 149 -2.15 8.67 4.09
C MET A 149 -1.58 8.11 2.76
N ASN A 150 -2.39 7.44 1.94
CA ASN A 150 -1.95 6.83 0.68
C ASN A 150 -2.16 7.74 -0.54
N LEU A 151 -2.97 8.80 -0.42
CA LEU A 151 -3.28 9.71 -1.52
C LEU A 151 -2.02 10.28 -2.19
N PRO A 152 -1.00 10.79 -1.46
CA PRO A 152 0.23 11.29 -2.06
C PRO A 152 0.97 10.25 -2.91
N THR A 153 1.02 9.01 -2.44
CA THR A 153 1.69 7.90 -3.16
C THR A 153 1.01 7.62 -4.49
N ILE A 154 -0.34 7.52 -4.51
CA ILE A 154 -1.10 7.26 -5.74
C ILE A 154 -0.99 8.44 -6.70
N ILE A 155 -1.10 9.69 -6.21
CA ILE A 155 -0.94 10.88 -7.05
C ILE A 155 0.42 10.87 -7.72
N ARG A 156 1.49 10.73 -6.94
CA ARG A 156 2.88 10.80 -7.44
C ARG A 156 3.18 9.69 -8.46
N THR A 157 2.90 8.44 -8.12
CA THR A 157 3.18 7.32 -9.04
C THR A 157 2.38 7.41 -10.32
N THR A 158 1.14 7.91 -10.25
CA THR A 158 0.31 8.16 -11.43
C THR A 158 0.85 9.31 -12.27
N GLN A 159 1.22 10.44 -11.67
CA GLN A 159 1.83 11.57 -12.39
C GLN A 159 3.13 11.16 -13.10
N GLU A 160 4.01 10.43 -12.40
CA GLU A 160 5.25 9.92 -12.99
C GLU A 160 4.96 9.05 -14.21
N SER A 161 3.94 8.17 -14.13
CA SER A 161 3.53 7.33 -15.25
C SER A 161 2.91 8.10 -16.40
N LEU A 162 2.05 9.09 -16.13
CA LEU A 162 1.46 9.96 -17.15
C LEU A 162 2.54 10.75 -17.90
N LYS A 163 3.58 11.21 -17.20
CA LYS A 163 4.72 11.96 -17.79
C LYS A 163 5.59 11.08 -18.71
N THR A 164 5.57 9.76 -18.59
CA THR A 164 6.34 8.85 -19.48
C THR A 164 5.69 8.66 -20.85
N VAL A 165 4.42 9.01 -21.01
CA VAL A 165 3.72 8.89 -22.30
C VAL A 165 4.27 9.92 -23.29
N PRO A 166 4.77 9.51 -24.49
CA PRO A 166 5.36 10.41 -25.46
C PRO A 166 4.38 11.52 -25.91
N GLN A 167 4.90 12.74 -25.99
CA GLN A 167 4.10 13.91 -26.38
C GLN A 167 3.50 13.76 -27.79
N GLY A 168 4.22 13.09 -28.69
CA GLY A 168 3.73 12.85 -30.07
C GLY A 168 2.40 12.06 -30.15
N TYR A 169 2.08 11.22 -29.15
CA TYR A 169 0.78 10.55 -29.12
C TYR A 169 -0.37 11.53 -28.85
N ARG A 170 -0.13 12.52 -27.99
CA ARG A 170 -1.09 13.59 -27.72
C ARG A 170 -1.29 14.50 -28.93
N GLU A 171 -0.18 14.94 -29.52
CA GLU A 171 -0.18 15.85 -30.68
C GLU A 171 -0.79 15.18 -31.91
N GLY A 172 -0.44 13.91 -32.19
CA GLY A 172 -1.02 13.16 -33.30
C GLY A 172 -2.52 13.00 -33.18
N ALA A 173 -3.01 12.67 -31.98
CA ALA A 173 -4.45 12.54 -31.75
C ALA A 173 -5.19 13.89 -31.83
N MET A 174 -4.58 14.97 -31.32
CA MET A 174 -5.12 16.33 -31.49
C MET A 174 -5.17 16.73 -32.95
N GLY A 175 -4.16 16.40 -33.76
CA GLY A 175 -4.13 16.66 -35.20
C GLY A 175 -5.24 15.93 -35.97
N LEU A 176 -5.72 14.79 -35.46
CA LEU A 176 -6.88 14.06 -35.97
C LEU A 176 -8.23 14.59 -35.43
N GLY A 177 -8.23 15.69 -34.68
CA GLY A 177 -9.43 16.32 -34.14
C GLY A 177 -9.94 15.70 -32.81
N ALA A 178 -9.16 14.83 -32.15
CA ALA A 178 -9.60 14.25 -30.90
C ALA A 178 -9.60 15.30 -29.76
N GLY A 179 -10.70 15.35 -28.99
CA GLY A 179 -10.79 16.21 -27.82
C GLY A 179 -9.91 15.73 -26.67
N LYS A 180 -9.48 16.65 -25.80
CA LYS A 180 -8.53 16.38 -24.69
C LYS A 180 -8.94 15.21 -23.80
N TRP A 181 -10.21 15.15 -23.39
CA TRP A 181 -10.70 14.03 -22.55
C TRP A 181 -10.65 12.69 -23.29
N HIS A 182 -10.95 12.69 -24.59
CA HIS A 182 -10.86 11.48 -25.41
C HIS A 182 -9.42 10.96 -25.44
N ILE A 183 -8.44 11.84 -25.69
CA ILE A 183 -7.01 11.51 -25.69
C ILE A 183 -6.59 10.92 -24.34
N ILE A 184 -6.97 11.55 -23.23
CA ILE A 184 -6.65 11.06 -21.89
C ILE A 184 -7.21 9.66 -21.66
N ARG A 185 -8.48 9.44 -21.95
CA ARG A 185 -9.16 8.18 -21.68
C ARG A 185 -8.69 7.02 -22.59
N THR A 186 -8.41 7.31 -23.86
CA THR A 186 -8.14 6.27 -24.86
C THR A 186 -6.65 6.04 -25.13
N ILE A 187 -5.79 7.00 -24.82
CA ILE A 187 -4.35 6.92 -25.09
C ILE A 187 -3.54 7.03 -23.81
N VAL A 188 -3.68 8.15 -23.09
CA VAL A 188 -2.77 8.48 -21.98
C VAL A 188 -2.97 7.55 -20.79
N LEU A 189 -4.20 7.36 -20.29
CA LEU A 189 -4.50 6.46 -19.17
C LEU A 189 -4.14 5.00 -19.49
N PRO A 190 -4.53 4.42 -20.64
CA PRO A 190 -4.11 3.08 -21.01
C PRO A 190 -2.60 2.91 -21.07
N CYS A 191 -1.87 3.84 -21.67
CA CYS A 191 -0.40 3.81 -21.69
C CYS A 191 0.24 3.92 -20.29
N SER A 192 -0.47 4.49 -19.32
CA SER A 192 0.01 4.71 -17.95
C SER A 192 -0.41 3.63 -16.95
N ILE A 193 -1.15 2.61 -17.38
CA ILE A 193 -1.66 1.54 -16.49
C ILE A 193 -0.54 0.89 -15.68
N ASP A 194 0.63 0.70 -16.26
CA ASP A 194 1.79 0.08 -15.59
C ASP A 194 2.20 0.80 -14.31
N GLY A 195 2.22 2.13 -14.32
CA GLY A 195 2.56 2.92 -13.14
C GLY A 195 1.41 3.02 -12.14
N ILE A 196 0.16 3.13 -12.63
CA ILE A 196 -1.02 3.15 -11.77
C ILE A 196 -1.11 1.84 -10.96
N VAL A 197 -0.94 0.69 -11.62
CA VAL A 197 -0.93 -0.62 -10.92
C VAL A 197 0.26 -0.72 -9.96
N THR A 198 1.42 -0.19 -10.31
CA THR A 198 2.57 -0.13 -9.40
C THR A 198 2.25 0.70 -8.16
N GLY A 199 1.60 1.86 -8.32
CA GLY A 199 1.10 2.67 -7.22
C GLY A 199 0.11 1.91 -6.33
N CYS A 200 -0.83 1.15 -6.94
CA CYS A 200 -1.74 0.28 -6.20
C CYS A 200 -0.99 -0.77 -5.35
N ILE A 201 0.01 -1.43 -5.91
CA ILE A 201 0.81 -2.45 -5.20
C ILE A 201 1.53 -1.83 -4.00
N LEU A 202 2.12 -0.65 -4.17
CA LEU A 202 2.77 0.09 -3.09
C LEU A 202 1.78 0.50 -2.01
N ALA A 203 0.61 1.01 -2.39
CA ALA A 203 -0.45 1.37 -1.47
C ALA A 203 -0.97 0.16 -0.68
N VAL A 204 -1.22 -0.98 -1.33
CA VAL A 204 -1.62 -2.23 -0.65
C VAL A 204 -0.58 -2.66 0.37
N GLY A 205 0.71 -2.68 0.00
CA GLY A 205 1.78 -3.04 0.93
C GLY A 205 1.79 -2.15 2.18
N ARG A 206 1.58 -0.85 2.00
CA ARG A 206 1.50 0.12 3.09
C ARG A 206 0.24 -0.06 3.94
N ILE A 207 -0.93 -0.28 3.33
CA ILE A 207 -2.20 -0.51 4.03
C ILE A 207 -2.13 -1.77 4.90
N VAL A 208 -1.61 -2.87 4.35
CA VAL A 208 -1.52 -4.16 5.07
C VAL A 208 -0.55 -4.10 6.25
N GLY A 209 0.57 -3.38 6.09
CA GLY A 209 1.58 -3.22 7.14
C GLY A 209 1.25 -2.16 8.19
N GLU A 210 0.17 -1.37 8.00
CA GLU A 210 -0.13 -0.26 8.91
C GLU A 210 -0.80 -0.75 10.19
N SER A 211 -0.13 -0.52 11.32
CA SER A 211 -0.66 -0.84 12.65
C SER A 211 -0.96 0.42 13.47
N ALA A 212 -0.03 1.39 13.50
CA ALA A 212 -0.11 2.54 14.38
C ALA A 212 -1.34 3.41 14.08
N ALA A 213 -1.59 3.78 12.82
CA ALA A 213 -2.75 4.58 12.47
C ALA A 213 -4.07 3.82 12.72
N LEU A 214 -4.11 2.53 12.42
CA LEU A 214 -5.32 1.71 12.57
C LEU A 214 -5.66 1.41 14.02
N LEU A 215 -4.68 1.28 14.91
CA LEU A 215 -4.90 1.09 16.34
C LEU A 215 -5.77 2.21 16.93
N PHE A 216 -5.52 3.46 16.53
CA PHE A 216 -6.29 4.63 17.00
C PHE A 216 -7.62 4.83 16.29
N THR A 217 -7.75 4.37 15.05
CA THR A 217 -8.90 4.72 14.19
C THR A 217 -9.84 3.56 13.89
N ALA A 218 -9.32 2.35 13.70
CA ALA A 218 -10.11 1.14 13.44
C ALA A 218 -10.37 0.34 14.72
N GLY A 219 -9.41 0.34 15.66
CA GLY A 219 -9.49 -0.28 16.97
C GLY A 219 -8.92 -1.70 17.03
N ALA A 220 -9.25 -2.41 18.11
CA ALA A 220 -8.59 -3.65 18.54
C ALA A 220 -9.54 -4.86 18.71
N ALA A 221 -10.82 -4.76 18.35
CA ALA A 221 -11.80 -5.83 18.60
C ALA A 221 -11.61 -7.02 17.64
N GLU A 222 -11.68 -8.23 18.20
CA GLU A 222 -11.54 -9.50 17.46
C GLU A 222 -12.90 -10.17 17.20
N VAL A 223 -13.86 -9.43 16.66
CA VAL A 223 -15.24 -9.90 16.46
C VAL A 223 -15.59 -9.90 14.98
N ILE A 224 -16.29 -10.96 14.54
CA ILE A 224 -16.85 -11.03 13.18
C ILE A 224 -18.14 -10.22 13.13
N ALA A 225 -18.21 -9.25 12.24
CA ALA A 225 -19.43 -8.49 12.00
C ALA A 225 -20.50 -9.36 11.29
N LYS A 226 -21.76 -9.13 11.62
CA LYS A 226 -22.89 -9.87 11.02
C LYS A 226 -23.16 -9.55 9.55
N SER A 227 -22.64 -8.43 9.04
CA SER A 227 -22.75 -8.02 7.64
C SER A 227 -21.58 -7.11 7.25
N VAL A 228 -21.32 -7.00 5.96
CA VAL A 228 -20.26 -6.14 5.41
C VAL A 228 -20.45 -4.68 5.82
N ALA A 229 -21.69 -4.16 5.73
CA ALA A 229 -21.99 -2.78 6.17
C ALA A 229 -21.70 -2.59 7.66
N LYS A 230 -22.05 -3.58 8.50
CA LYS A 230 -21.79 -3.52 9.92
C LYS A 230 -20.30 -3.66 10.26
N ALA A 231 -19.52 -4.36 9.42
CA ALA A 231 -18.07 -4.42 9.58
C ALA A 231 -17.44 -3.01 9.53
N TYR A 232 -17.82 -2.19 8.56
CA TYR A 232 -17.28 -0.84 8.44
C TYR A 232 -17.66 0.10 9.59
N THR A 233 -18.79 -0.12 10.24
CA THR A 233 -19.24 0.68 11.39
C THR A 233 -18.87 0.07 12.74
N SER A 234 -18.13 -1.04 12.75
CA SER A 234 -17.69 -1.73 13.97
C SER A 234 -16.19 -1.52 14.20
N ASN A 235 -15.83 -1.53 15.48
CA ASN A 235 -14.42 -1.63 15.89
C ASN A 235 -13.86 -2.98 15.47
N GLY A 236 -12.64 -3.00 14.93
CA GLY A 236 -12.03 -4.24 14.47
C GLY A 236 -10.54 -4.15 14.26
N ALA A 237 -9.78 -5.10 14.84
CA ALA A 237 -8.37 -5.25 14.61
C ALA A 237 -8.10 -5.78 13.18
N THR A 238 -7.09 -5.21 12.50
CA THR A 238 -6.48 -5.80 11.31
C THR A 238 -5.38 -6.77 11.72
N LEU A 239 -4.85 -7.56 10.78
CA LEU A 239 -3.74 -8.48 11.06
C LEU A 239 -2.50 -7.78 11.62
N SER A 240 -2.16 -6.59 11.12
CA SER A 240 -1.03 -5.81 11.60
C SER A 240 -1.24 -5.26 13.02
N VAL A 241 -2.46 -4.81 13.33
CA VAL A 241 -2.84 -4.39 14.69
C VAL A 241 -2.82 -5.60 15.63
N LEU A 242 -3.41 -6.73 15.21
CA LEU A 242 -3.44 -7.95 16.02
C LEU A 242 -2.03 -8.49 16.29
N LEU A 243 -1.13 -8.46 15.28
CA LEU A 243 0.28 -8.81 15.45
C LEU A 243 0.94 -7.96 16.55
N TYR A 244 0.70 -6.64 16.50
CA TYR A 244 1.23 -5.71 17.51
C TYR A 244 0.71 -6.06 18.91
N LEU A 245 -0.60 -6.26 19.07
CA LEU A 245 -1.24 -6.59 20.35
C LEU A 245 -0.68 -7.91 20.92
N ARG A 246 -0.64 -8.98 20.11
CA ARG A 246 -0.11 -10.29 20.53
C ARG A 246 1.37 -10.21 20.95
N ALA A 247 2.19 -9.50 20.17
CA ALA A 247 3.62 -9.41 20.46
C ALA A 247 3.96 -8.51 21.67
N PHE A 248 3.31 -7.34 21.79
CA PHE A 248 3.73 -6.31 22.74
C PHE A 248 2.83 -6.16 23.95
N GLU A 249 1.53 -6.42 23.83
CA GLU A 249 0.59 -6.30 24.95
C GLU A 249 0.36 -7.64 25.64
N ASP A 250 0.16 -8.72 24.87
CA ASP A 250 -0.13 -10.05 25.44
C ASP A 250 1.15 -10.85 25.72
N GLY A 251 2.29 -10.53 25.09
CA GLY A 251 3.54 -11.28 25.18
C GLY A 251 3.47 -12.66 24.51
N ASP A 252 2.46 -12.91 23.66
CA ASP A 252 2.24 -14.16 22.94
C ASP A 252 3.01 -14.12 21.60
N PHE A 253 4.29 -14.40 21.67
CA PHE A 253 5.16 -14.41 20.48
C PHE A 253 4.85 -15.56 19.53
N ASP A 254 4.30 -16.67 20.00
CA ASP A 254 3.98 -17.83 19.17
C ASP A 254 2.84 -17.50 18.21
N SER A 255 1.73 -16.94 18.71
CA SER A 255 0.66 -16.41 17.86
C SER A 255 1.14 -15.26 16.97
N ALA A 256 2.00 -14.37 17.49
CA ALA A 256 2.54 -13.25 16.72
C ALA A 256 3.36 -13.73 15.51
N TRP A 257 4.21 -14.77 15.64
CA TRP A 257 4.91 -15.36 14.50
C TRP A 257 3.95 -15.96 13.48
N GLY A 258 2.90 -16.66 13.94
CA GLY A 258 1.85 -17.19 13.08
C GLY A 258 1.13 -16.10 12.28
N ILE A 259 0.71 -15.01 12.94
CA ILE A 259 0.08 -13.84 12.30
C ILE A 259 1.02 -13.19 11.29
N GLY A 260 2.30 -13.00 11.65
CA GLY A 260 3.31 -12.45 10.77
C GLY A 260 3.50 -13.26 9.48
N ALA A 261 3.51 -14.60 9.58
CA ALA A 261 3.61 -15.46 8.41
C ALA A 261 2.35 -15.39 7.54
N VAL A 262 1.15 -15.36 8.13
CA VAL A 262 -0.12 -15.18 7.40
C VAL A 262 -0.15 -13.82 6.70
N LEU A 263 0.27 -12.75 7.36
CA LEU A 263 0.34 -11.40 6.80
C LEU A 263 1.29 -11.36 5.60
N LEU A 264 2.47 -11.99 5.70
CA LEU A 264 3.43 -12.08 4.61
C LEU A 264 2.84 -12.83 3.41
N VAL A 265 2.18 -13.97 3.62
CA VAL A 265 1.52 -14.75 2.56
C VAL A 265 0.39 -13.93 1.93
N LEU A 266 -0.41 -13.21 2.72
CA LEU A 266 -1.49 -12.35 2.24
C LEU A 266 -0.95 -11.24 1.33
N VAL A 267 0.11 -10.54 1.73
CA VAL A 267 0.76 -9.50 0.91
C VAL A 267 1.27 -10.08 -0.40
N LEU A 268 1.94 -11.24 -0.36
CA LEU A 268 2.42 -11.90 -1.57
C LEU A 268 1.27 -12.29 -2.50
N ALA A 269 0.19 -12.85 -1.96
CA ALA A 269 -0.98 -13.25 -2.74
C ALA A 269 -1.66 -12.03 -3.42
N ILE A 270 -1.85 -10.94 -2.70
CA ILE A 270 -2.46 -9.71 -3.24
C ILE A 270 -1.55 -9.10 -4.32
N ASN A 271 -0.24 -9.03 -4.07
CA ASN A 271 0.72 -8.49 -5.04
C ASN A 271 0.78 -9.35 -6.32
N LEU A 272 0.71 -10.68 -6.18
CA LEU A 272 0.65 -11.58 -7.32
C LEU A 272 -0.65 -11.39 -8.11
N ALA A 273 -1.79 -11.30 -7.42
CA ALA A 273 -3.09 -11.03 -8.05
C ALA A 273 -3.09 -9.69 -8.82
N ALA A 274 -2.52 -8.65 -8.24
CA ALA A 274 -2.39 -7.34 -8.89
C ALA A 274 -1.50 -7.41 -10.15
N ARG A 275 -0.38 -8.14 -10.09
CA ARG A 275 0.49 -8.36 -11.26
C ARG A 275 -0.20 -9.17 -12.36
N LEU A 276 -0.95 -10.21 -12.01
CA LEU A 276 -1.71 -11.01 -12.98
C LEU A 276 -2.83 -10.17 -13.64
N ALA A 277 -3.53 -9.35 -12.85
CA ALA A 277 -4.52 -8.42 -13.38
C ALA A 277 -3.91 -7.43 -14.39
N LYS A 278 -2.72 -6.87 -14.06
CA LYS A 278 -1.95 -6.00 -14.97
C LYS A 278 -1.66 -6.68 -16.32
N THR A 279 -1.16 -7.92 -16.29
CA THR A 279 -0.81 -8.66 -17.52
C THR A 279 -2.04 -8.88 -18.41
N LYS A 280 -3.20 -9.22 -17.82
CA LYS A 280 -4.46 -9.40 -18.55
C LYS A 280 -5.00 -8.09 -19.13
N LEU A 281 -4.83 -6.97 -18.44
CA LEU A 281 -5.24 -5.66 -18.94
C LEU A 281 -4.40 -5.24 -20.14
N LYS A 282 -3.08 -5.52 -20.12
CA LYS A 282 -2.16 -5.19 -21.22
C LYS A 282 -2.36 -6.04 -22.48
N GLN A 283 -2.86 -7.27 -22.35
CA GLN A 283 -3.17 -8.12 -23.52
C GLN A 283 -4.44 -7.74 -24.28
N LYS A 284 -5.28 -6.88 -23.71
CA LYS A 284 -6.53 -6.41 -24.33
C LYS A 284 -6.38 -5.06 -25.02
N GLN A 285 -5.21 -4.48 -25.01
CA GLN A 285 -4.82 -3.24 -25.72
C GLN A 285 -3.95 -3.56 -26.94
#